data_4dea9000d5862e144336d889d4271196
#
_entry.id   4dea9000d5862e144336d889d4271196
#
_cell.length_a   1.000
_cell.length_b   1.000
_cell.length_c   1.000
_cell.angle_alpha   90.00
_cell.angle_beta   90.00
_cell.angle_gamma   90.00
#
_symmetry.space_group_name_H-M   'P 1'
#
loop_
_entity.id
_entity.type
_entity.pdbx_description
1 polymer ?
#
loop_
_entity_poly.entity_id
_entity_poly.type
_entity_poly.pdbx_seq_one_letter_code
_entity_poly.pdbx_strand_id
1 'polypeptide(L)'
;MIDNTTSEALVITQEECAEVIQAISKVFRFGEQSNREHLEEEVGQTLALFDILIERCILSDSNVNAARLAKKEKLKQWSNLFAYEQYK
;
A
#
# COMPACT_ATOMS: atom_id res chain seq x y z
N MET A 1 -9.71 6.15 23.66
CA MET A 1 -10.18 7.18 22.71
C MET A 1 -9.01 7.71 21.89
N ILE A 2 -9.21 7.89 20.58
CA ILE A 2 -8.17 8.35 19.67
C ILE A 2 -8.07 9.88 19.77
N ASP A 3 -6.86 10.40 19.95
CA ASP A 3 -6.66 11.85 20.01
C ASP A 3 -6.79 12.48 18.61
N ASN A 4 -6.84 13.81 18.57
CA ASN A 4 -7.08 14.54 17.33
C ASN A 4 -5.97 14.34 16.29
N THR A 5 -4.72 14.27 16.74
CA THR A 5 -3.58 14.10 15.84
C THR A 5 -3.56 12.69 15.23
N THR A 6 -3.86 11.68 16.05
CA THR A 6 -3.97 10.30 15.57
C THR A 6 -5.13 10.17 14.58
N SER A 7 -6.28 10.77 14.90
CA SER A 7 -7.43 10.81 13.99
C SER A 7 -7.07 11.44 12.66
N GLU A 8 -6.39 12.58 12.70
CA GLU A 8 -5.95 13.28 11.48
C GLU A 8 -5.05 12.40 10.64
N ALA A 9 -4.05 11.76 11.24
CA ALA A 9 -3.13 10.88 10.54
C ALA A 9 -3.87 9.72 9.87
N LEU A 10 -4.83 9.11 10.57
CA LEU A 10 -5.62 8.00 10.03
C LEU A 10 -6.53 8.45 8.90
N VAL A 11 -7.16 9.62 9.01
CA VAL A 11 -8.02 10.16 7.95
C VAL A 11 -7.21 10.46 6.70
N ILE A 12 -6.05 11.11 6.84
CA ILE A 12 -5.18 11.40 5.71
C ILE A 12 -4.71 10.10 5.04
N THR A 13 -4.34 9.11 5.84
CA THR A 13 -3.93 7.80 5.31
C THR A 13 -5.07 7.14 4.54
N GLN A 14 -6.28 7.21 5.06
CA GLN A 14 -7.46 6.66 4.39
C GLN A 14 -7.68 7.33 3.04
N GLU A 15 -7.55 8.65 2.97
CA GLU A 15 -7.69 9.41 1.73
C GLU A 15 -6.63 9.01 0.72
N GLU A 16 -5.38 8.85 1.15
CA GLU A 16 -4.30 8.44 0.27
C GLU A 16 -4.49 7.01 -0.25
N CYS A 17 -5.01 6.10 0.57
CA CYS A 17 -5.35 4.76 0.11
C CYS A 17 -6.43 4.80 -0.98
N ALA A 18 -7.42 5.68 -0.85
CA ALA A 18 -8.46 5.87 -1.85
C ALA A 18 -7.88 6.39 -3.17
N GLU A 19 -6.90 7.28 -3.10
CA GLU A 19 -6.19 7.80 -4.27
C GLU A 19 -5.43 6.70 -5.02
N VAL A 20 -4.83 5.75 -4.29
CA VAL A 20 -4.17 4.58 -4.91
C VAL A 20 -5.19 3.74 -5.66
N ILE A 21 -6.36 3.49 -5.07
CA ILE A 21 -7.42 2.72 -5.71
C ILE A 21 -7.85 3.41 -7.01
N GLN A 22 -8.04 4.73 -6.99
CA GLN A 22 -8.40 5.49 -8.18
C GLN A 22 -7.32 5.43 -9.24
N ALA A 23 -6.06 5.54 -8.85
CA ALA A 23 -4.93 5.47 -9.77
C ALA A 23 -4.86 4.10 -10.47
N ILE A 24 -5.11 3.02 -9.74
CA ILE A 24 -5.19 1.67 -10.32
C ILE A 24 -6.33 1.59 -11.33
N SER A 25 -7.50 2.14 -11.00
CA SER A 25 -8.64 2.18 -11.91
C SER A 25 -8.31 2.88 -13.22
N LYS A 26 -7.54 3.97 -13.16
CA LYS A 26 -7.11 4.70 -14.35
C LYS A 26 -6.19 3.88 -15.24
N VAL A 27 -5.35 3.03 -14.66
CA VAL A 27 -4.50 2.11 -15.43
C VAL A 27 -5.37 1.18 -16.28
N PHE A 28 -6.41 0.59 -15.67
CA PHE A 28 -7.32 -0.29 -16.41
C PHE A 28 -8.14 0.44 -17.48
N ARG A 29 -8.58 1.68 -17.17
CA ARG A 29 -9.47 2.43 -18.06
C ARG A 29 -8.75 3.14 -19.20
N PHE A 30 -7.54 3.62 -18.95
CA PHE A 30 -6.84 4.51 -19.88
C PHE A 30 -5.46 4.00 -20.31
N GLY A 31 -5.03 2.86 -19.79
CA GLY A 31 -3.76 2.23 -20.15
C GLY A 31 -2.64 2.48 -19.14
N GLU A 32 -1.74 1.51 -19.05
CA GLU A 32 -0.62 1.52 -18.11
C GLU A 32 0.39 2.63 -18.43
N GLN A 33 0.73 2.78 -19.71
CA GLN A 33 1.80 3.69 -20.13
C GLN A 33 1.58 5.13 -19.69
N SER A 34 0.37 5.62 -19.83
CA SER A 34 0.07 7.02 -19.52
C SER A 34 -0.26 7.26 -18.05
N ASN A 35 -0.47 6.20 -17.26
CA ASN A 35 -0.94 6.33 -15.87
C ASN A 35 -0.01 5.69 -14.84
N ARG A 36 1.07 5.07 -15.28
CA ARG A 36 2.03 4.40 -14.40
C ARG A 36 2.70 5.38 -13.45
N GLU A 37 3.17 6.50 -13.96
CA GLU A 37 3.88 7.49 -13.16
C GLU A 37 2.98 8.08 -12.07
N HIS A 38 1.73 8.35 -12.41
CA HIS A 38 0.76 8.83 -11.44
C HIS A 38 0.51 7.79 -10.33
N LEU A 39 0.39 6.52 -10.72
CA LEU A 39 0.23 5.44 -9.74
C LEU A 39 1.46 5.35 -8.83
N GLU A 40 2.66 5.48 -9.38
CA GLU A 40 3.89 5.48 -8.58
C GLU A 40 3.90 6.61 -7.56
N GLU A 41 3.46 7.81 -7.95
CA GLU A 41 3.35 8.94 -7.03
C GLU A 41 2.39 8.65 -5.89
N GLU A 42 1.21 8.12 -6.20
CA GLU A 42 0.19 7.82 -5.19
C GLU A 42 0.66 6.72 -4.23
N VAL A 43 1.34 5.70 -4.74
CA VAL A 43 1.90 4.65 -3.90
C VAL A 43 2.97 5.22 -2.98
N GLY A 44 3.87 6.06 -3.51
CA GLY A 44 4.92 6.69 -2.70
C GLY A 44 4.35 7.56 -1.58
N GLN A 45 3.33 8.35 -1.89
CA GLN A 45 2.68 9.21 -0.90
C GLN A 45 2.00 8.37 0.19
N THR A 46 1.37 7.26 -0.20
CA THR A 46 0.72 6.36 0.76
C THR A 46 1.74 5.67 1.66
N LEU A 47 2.88 5.26 1.11
CA LEU A 47 3.95 4.66 1.91
C LEU A 47 4.49 5.66 2.93
N ALA A 48 4.59 6.94 2.58
CA ALA A 48 5.00 7.98 3.53
C ALA A 48 4.05 8.07 4.71
N LEU A 49 2.74 7.95 4.47
CA LEU A 49 1.76 7.96 5.53
C LEU A 49 1.88 6.73 6.43
N PHE A 50 2.12 5.56 5.86
CA PHE A 50 2.36 4.35 6.66
C PHE A 50 3.60 4.52 7.53
N ASP A 51 4.67 5.11 7.00
CA ASP A 51 5.88 5.40 7.77
C ASP A 51 5.57 6.32 8.96
N ILE A 52 4.76 7.36 8.75
CA ILE A 52 4.36 8.28 9.80
C ILE A 52 3.57 7.55 10.89
N LEU A 53 2.65 6.67 10.51
CA LEU A 53 1.86 5.90 11.49
C LEU A 53 2.76 5.02 12.36
N ILE A 54 3.81 4.46 11.79
CA ILE A 54 4.80 3.66 12.52
C ILE A 54 5.65 4.55 13.42
N GLU A 55 6.17 5.66 12.90
CA GLU A 55 7.00 6.61 13.65
C GLU A 55 6.26 7.17 14.87
N ARG A 56 4.96 7.39 14.74
CA ARG A 56 4.12 7.89 15.82
C ARG A 56 3.62 6.78 16.74
N CYS A 57 4.06 5.55 16.54
CA CYS A 57 3.66 4.40 17.35
C CYS A 57 2.17 4.09 17.29
N ILE A 58 1.49 4.52 16.23
CA ILE A 58 0.09 4.15 15.98
C ILE A 58 0.04 2.71 15.49
N LEU A 59 1.05 2.31 14.71
CA LEU A 59 1.22 0.93 14.24
C LEU A 59 2.55 0.37 14.73
N SER A 60 2.59 -0.93 14.97
CA SER A 60 3.82 -1.64 15.31
C SER A 60 4.57 -2.02 14.04
N ASP A 61 5.82 -1.59 13.92
CA ASP A 61 6.67 -1.92 12.78
C ASP A 61 6.84 -3.43 12.62
N SER A 62 7.08 -4.15 13.73
CA SER A 62 7.27 -5.60 13.66
C SER A 62 5.99 -6.33 13.20
N ASN A 63 4.82 -5.88 13.65
CA ASN A 63 3.56 -6.46 13.21
C ASN A 63 3.28 -6.20 11.74
N VAL A 64 3.57 -4.98 11.28
CA VAL A 64 3.41 -4.62 9.86
C VAL A 64 4.33 -5.46 8.98
N ASN A 65 5.60 -5.60 9.37
CA ASN A 65 6.56 -6.39 8.61
C ASN A 65 6.19 -7.88 8.58
N ALA A 66 5.76 -8.43 9.70
CA ALA A 66 5.33 -9.83 9.76
C ALA A 66 4.13 -10.08 8.83
N ALA A 67 3.16 -9.18 8.84
CA ALA A 67 1.98 -9.28 7.96
C ALA A 67 2.38 -9.17 6.48
N ARG A 68 3.32 -8.27 6.16
CA ARG A 68 3.80 -8.09 4.79
C ARG A 68 4.46 -9.36 4.26
N LEU A 69 5.32 -9.97 5.06
CA LEU A 69 6.02 -11.20 4.68
C LEU A 69 5.04 -12.37 4.55
N ALA A 70 4.09 -12.48 5.48
CA ALA A 70 3.06 -13.52 5.43
C ALA A 70 2.20 -13.40 4.18
N LYS A 71 1.87 -12.17 3.76
CA LYS A 71 1.09 -11.94 2.54
C LYS A 71 1.86 -12.41 1.30
N LYS A 72 3.15 -12.11 1.23
CA LYS A 72 3.99 -12.57 0.11
C LYS A 72 4.00 -14.10 0.02
N GLU A 73 4.12 -14.79 1.16
CA GLU A 73 4.09 -16.26 1.18
C GLU A 73 2.74 -16.82 0.72
N LYS A 74 1.64 -16.21 1.17
CA LYS A 74 0.30 -16.61 0.71
C LYS A 74 0.15 -16.46 -0.79
N LEU A 75 0.64 -15.37 -1.34
CA LEU A 75 0.53 -15.09 -2.77
C LEU A 75 1.31 -16.10 -3.61
N LYS A 76 2.40 -16.65 -3.08
CA LYS A 76 3.15 -17.72 -3.77
C LYS A 76 2.28 -18.98 -3.94
N GLN A 77 1.40 -19.26 -2.99
CA GLN A 77 0.53 -20.43 -3.02
C GLN A 77 -0.76 -20.20 -3.82
N TRP A 78 -1.33 -19.00 -3.72
CA TRP A 78 -2.70 -18.74 -4.16
C TRP A 78 -2.83 -17.81 -5.36
N SER A 79 -1.71 -17.33 -5.91
CA SER A 79 -1.75 -16.45 -7.08
C SER A 79 -0.66 -16.83 -8.08
N ASN A 80 -0.77 -16.27 -9.29
CA ASN A 80 0.22 -16.48 -10.34
C ASN A 80 1.33 -15.42 -10.33
N LEU A 81 1.35 -14.52 -9.33
CA LEU A 81 2.30 -13.41 -9.28
C LEU A 81 3.75 -13.87 -9.26
N PHE A 82 4.03 -15.04 -8.65
CA PHE A 82 5.38 -15.59 -8.53
C PHE A 82 5.62 -16.81 -9.42
N ALA A 83 4.74 -17.08 -10.37
CA ALA A 83 4.84 -18.25 -11.24
C ALA A 83 6.17 -18.26 -12.02
N TYR A 84 6.60 -17.08 -12.49
CA TYR A 84 7.87 -16.95 -13.23
C TYR A 84 9.07 -17.34 -12.36
N GLU A 85 9.07 -16.96 -11.11
CA GLU A 85 10.17 -17.25 -10.17
C GLU A 85 10.26 -18.73 -9.84
N GLN A 86 9.13 -19.44 -9.84
CA GLN A 86 9.10 -20.87 -9.55
C GLN A 86 9.79 -21.72 -10.61
N TYR A 87 9.97 -21.20 -11.81
CA TYR A 87 10.59 -21.91 -12.93
C TYR A 87 12.05 -21.52 -13.14
N LYS A 88 12.58 -20.69 -12.30
CA LYS A 88 14.00 -20.38 -12.29
C LYS A 88 14.76 -21.39 -11.45
#